data_c309fd35c66d8d6f59d609917ad08809
#
_entry.id   c309fd35c66d8d6f59d609917ad08809
#
_cell.length_a   1.000
_cell.length_b   1.000
_cell.length_c   1.000
_cell.angle_alpha   90.00
_cell.angle_beta   90.00
_cell.angle_gamma   90.00
#
_symmetry.space_group_name_H-M   'P 1'
#
loop_
_entity.id
_entity.type
_entity.pdbx_description
1 polymer ?
#
loop_
_entity_poly.entity_id
_entity_poly.type
_entity_poly.pdbx_seq_one_letter_code
_entity_poly.pdbx_strand_id
1 'polypeptide(L)'
;MEQGPAPVSILRQGPYLVASIHMALDDTQMVRFRHDLIHAIGRERARGVIIDVAALDVLDSFGSSTLRDIAEMSRLRGARTVVVGIQPDVAFAMVRLGMSTGTIPTALDFEEGLAFLDGATALIPGSSGG
;
A
#
# COMPACT_ATOMS: atom_id res chain seq x y z
N MET A 1 19.39 24.09 -3.79
CA MET A 1 19.27 23.30 -4.31
C MET A 1 18.05 22.74 -4.57
N GLU A 2 17.68 22.51 -5.61
CA GLU A 2 16.56 22.10 -5.98
C GLU A 2 16.45 20.70 -5.93
N GLN A 3 15.51 20.13 -5.40
CA GLN A 3 15.32 18.79 -5.40
C GLN A 3 14.20 18.47 -6.26
N GLY A 4 14.21 17.45 -7.02
CA GLY A 4 13.08 17.02 -7.79
C GLY A 4 11.96 16.57 -6.89
N PRO A 5 10.84 16.17 -7.47
CA PRO A 5 9.73 15.66 -6.68
C PRO A 5 10.17 14.44 -5.89
N ALA A 6 9.64 14.31 -4.70
CA ALA A 6 9.95 13.16 -3.90
C ALA A 6 9.41 11.90 -4.57
N PRO A 7 10.15 10.80 -4.55
CA PRO A 7 9.65 9.58 -5.17
C PRO A 7 8.49 8.96 -4.42
N VAL A 8 8.33 9.28 -3.14
CA VAL A 8 7.27 8.74 -2.31
C VAL A 8 6.74 9.84 -1.42
N SER A 9 5.45 9.84 -1.16
CA SER A 9 4.88 10.69 -0.14
C SER A 9 4.06 9.86 0.81
N ILE A 10 4.08 10.17 2.08
CA ILE A 10 3.29 9.49 3.10
C ILE A 10 2.51 10.57 3.82
N LEU A 11 1.19 10.53 3.68
CA LEU A 11 0.33 11.56 4.24
C LEU A 11 -0.73 10.92 5.12
N ARG A 12 -1.19 11.66 6.10
CA ARG A 12 -2.23 11.17 6.97
C ARG A 12 -3.60 11.50 6.39
N GLN A 13 -4.52 10.55 6.48
CA GLN A 13 -5.87 10.71 6.02
C GLN A 13 -6.77 10.08 7.09
N GLY A 14 -7.21 10.88 8.05
CA GLY A 14 -7.99 10.36 9.17
C GLY A 14 -7.18 9.33 9.96
N PRO A 15 -7.74 8.15 10.19
CA PRO A 15 -7.00 7.11 10.92
C PRO A 15 -6.04 6.33 10.04
N TYR A 16 -5.88 6.73 8.79
CA TYR A 16 -5.08 5.99 7.83
C TYR A 16 -3.91 6.79 7.33
N LEU A 17 -2.94 6.10 6.73
CA LEU A 17 -1.87 6.74 5.99
C LEU A 17 -2.04 6.42 4.51
N VAL A 18 -1.73 7.38 3.68
CA VAL A 18 -1.72 7.19 2.24
C VAL A 18 -0.29 7.33 1.77
N ALA A 19 0.25 6.24 1.25
CA ALA A 19 1.61 6.21 0.75
C ALA A 19 1.56 6.13 -0.76
N SER A 20 1.99 7.18 -1.44
CA SER A 20 1.95 7.21 -2.89
C SER A 20 3.35 7.07 -3.42
N ILE A 21 3.55 6.15 -4.35
CA ILE A 21 4.82 5.96 -5.02
C ILE A 21 4.70 6.66 -6.36
N HIS A 22 5.47 7.74 -6.53
CA HIS A 22 5.30 8.62 -7.68
C HIS A 22 6.15 8.25 -8.88
N MET A 23 7.10 7.36 -8.70
CA MET A 23 7.97 6.91 -9.78
C MET A 23 8.58 5.58 -9.39
N ALA A 24 9.13 4.87 -10.36
CA ALA A 24 9.74 3.58 -10.08
C ALA A 24 10.86 3.74 -9.06
N LEU A 25 10.91 2.84 -8.11
CA LEU A 25 11.92 2.85 -7.06
C LEU A 25 12.89 1.72 -7.32
N ASP A 26 14.17 1.99 -7.09
CA ASP A 26 15.14 0.90 -7.13
C ASP A 26 15.03 0.10 -5.81
N ASP A 27 15.80 -0.97 -5.70
CA ASP A 27 15.69 -1.86 -4.55
C ASP A 27 16.00 -1.14 -3.23
N THR A 28 17.00 -0.28 -3.25
CA THR A 28 17.38 0.47 -2.04
C THR A 28 16.25 1.42 -1.64
N GLN A 29 15.64 2.07 -2.62
CA GLN A 29 14.54 2.97 -2.34
C GLN A 29 13.31 2.20 -1.83
N MET A 30 13.07 1.01 -2.35
CA MET A 30 11.96 0.19 -1.87
C MET A 30 12.17 -0.23 -0.42
N VAL A 31 13.39 -0.59 -0.05
CA VAL A 31 13.69 -0.96 1.32
C VAL A 31 13.50 0.25 2.24
N ARG A 32 13.92 1.41 1.79
CA ARG A 32 13.75 2.63 2.57
C ARG A 32 12.28 2.97 2.72
N PHE A 33 11.51 2.81 1.65
CA PHE A 33 10.07 3.05 1.69
C PHE A 33 9.41 2.13 2.73
N ARG A 34 9.77 0.85 2.72
CA ARG A 34 9.24 -0.09 3.69
C ARG A 34 9.55 0.37 5.11
N HIS A 35 10.79 0.72 5.36
CA HIS A 35 11.22 1.16 6.69
C HIS A 35 10.44 2.41 7.12
N ASP A 36 10.36 3.40 6.24
CA ASP A 36 9.73 4.68 6.57
C ASP A 36 8.24 4.50 6.82
N LEU A 37 7.58 3.67 6.02
CA LEU A 37 6.16 3.48 6.17
C LEU A 37 5.84 2.74 7.45
N ILE A 38 6.57 1.68 7.76
CA ILE A 38 6.33 0.92 8.99
C ILE A 38 6.58 1.80 10.21
N HIS A 39 7.59 2.66 10.14
CA HIS A 39 7.87 3.59 11.22
C HIS A 39 6.72 4.59 11.38
N ALA A 40 6.20 5.10 10.27
CA ALA A 40 5.10 6.05 10.33
C ALA A 40 3.84 5.42 10.91
N ILE A 41 3.56 4.16 10.57
CA ILE A 41 2.41 3.45 11.11
C ILE A 41 2.48 3.42 12.63
N GLY A 42 3.64 3.10 13.17
CA GLY A 42 3.79 3.05 14.62
C GLY A 42 3.70 4.42 15.26
N ARG A 43 4.39 5.41 14.67
CA ARG A 43 4.41 6.75 15.24
C ARG A 43 3.03 7.40 15.20
N GLU A 44 2.31 7.21 14.10
CA GLU A 44 1.00 7.82 13.93
C GLU A 44 -0.13 6.96 14.46
N ARG A 45 0.16 5.76 14.86
CA ARG A 45 -0.85 4.79 15.29
C ARG A 45 -1.92 4.62 14.23
N ALA A 46 -1.48 4.46 12.99
CA ALA A 46 -2.40 4.32 11.88
C ALA A 46 -3.12 2.98 11.95
N ARG A 47 -4.39 2.98 11.57
CA ARG A 47 -5.19 1.77 11.58
C ARG A 47 -5.23 1.12 10.22
N GLY A 48 -4.77 1.81 9.21
CA GLY A 48 -4.71 1.25 7.87
C GLY A 48 -3.80 2.08 7.00
N VAL A 49 -3.41 1.49 5.87
CA VAL A 49 -2.52 2.13 4.92
C VAL A 49 -3.03 1.87 3.52
N ILE A 50 -3.10 2.92 2.73
CA ILE A 50 -3.38 2.81 1.31
C ILE A 50 -2.06 3.05 0.59
N ILE A 51 -1.63 2.09 -0.21
CA ILE A 51 -0.42 2.25 -1.02
C ILE A 51 -0.86 2.46 -2.46
N ASP A 52 -0.62 3.66 -2.96
CA ASP A 52 -1.04 4.04 -4.30
C ASP A 52 0.11 3.84 -5.26
N VAL A 53 -0.06 2.94 -6.20
CA VAL A 53 0.96 2.62 -7.19
C VAL A 53 0.52 3.00 -8.61
N ALA A 54 -0.44 3.91 -8.72
CA ALA A 54 -0.98 4.29 -10.02
C ALA A 54 0.09 4.88 -10.96
N ALA A 55 1.12 5.46 -10.42
CA ALA A 55 2.17 6.05 -11.24
C ALA A 55 3.21 5.03 -11.71
N LEU A 56 3.12 3.78 -11.27
CA LEU A 56 4.13 2.78 -11.64
C LEU A 56 3.75 2.06 -12.91
N ASP A 57 4.67 2.04 -13.87
CA ASP A 57 4.50 1.28 -15.09
C ASP A 57 5.02 -0.14 -14.93
N VAL A 58 5.83 -0.38 -13.93
CA VAL A 58 6.47 -1.66 -13.70
C VAL A 58 6.49 -1.94 -12.22
N LEU A 59 6.22 -3.17 -11.85
CA LEU A 59 6.37 -3.62 -10.48
C LEU A 59 7.04 -4.99 -10.57
N ASP A 60 8.31 -5.04 -10.26
CA ASP A 60 9.07 -6.28 -10.40
C ASP A 60 8.87 -7.19 -9.20
N SER A 61 9.53 -8.34 -9.21
CA SER A 61 9.33 -9.31 -8.14
C SER A 61 9.83 -8.80 -6.81
N PHE A 62 10.91 -8.01 -6.79
CA PHE A 62 11.39 -7.44 -5.53
C PHE A 62 10.38 -6.43 -5.00
N GLY A 63 9.82 -5.60 -5.87
CA GLY A 63 8.81 -4.63 -5.47
C GLY A 63 7.57 -5.32 -4.93
N SER A 64 7.10 -6.35 -5.62
CA SER A 64 5.92 -7.10 -5.17
C SER A 64 6.17 -7.76 -3.83
N SER A 65 7.35 -8.36 -3.67
CA SER A 65 7.72 -8.99 -2.40
C SER A 65 7.79 -7.97 -1.27
N THR A 66 8.33 -6.80 -1.56
CA THR A 66 8.42 -5.74 -0.56
C THR A 66 7.03 -5.26 -0.14
N LEU A 67 6.10 -5.16 -1.08
CA LEU A 67 4.73 -4.80 -0.72
C LEU A 67 4.10 -5.86 0.18
N ARG A 68 4.35 -7.13 -0.08
CA ARG A 68 3.84 -8.19 0.79
C ARG A 68 4.45 -8.08 2.19
N ASP A 69 5.74 -7.77 2.26
CA ASP A 69 6.39 -7.59 3.56
C ASP A 69 5.76 -6.43 4.32
N ILE A 70 5.48 -5.33 3.61
CA ILE A 70 4.85 -4.17 4.23
C ILE A 70 3.50 -4.55 4.79
N ALA A 71 2.71 -5.30 4.03
CA ALA A 71 1.37 -5.68 4.49
C ALA A 71 1.46 -6.56 5.73
N GLU A 72 2.41 -7.48 5.76
CA GLU A 72 2.56 -8.35 6.90
C GLU A 72 3.06 -7.59 8.13
N MET A 73 4.06 -6.74 7.94
CA MET A 73 4.60 -5.95 9.04
C MET A 73 3.55 -4.98 9.57
N SER A 74 2.75 -4.39 8.66
CA SER A 74 1.69 -3.48 9.06
C SER A 74 0.64 -4.21 9.90
N ARG A 75 0.28 -5.41 9.47
CA ARG A 75 -0.70 -6.20 10.18
C ARG A 75 -0.24 -6.47 11.62
N LEU A 76 1.03 -6.76 11.77
CA LEU A 76 1.59 -7.01 13.11
C LEU A 76 1.57 -5.75 13.98
N ARG A 77 1.43 -4.59 13.36
CA ARG A 77 1.33 -3.35 14.11
C ARG A 77 -0.11 -2.82 14.16
N GLY A 78 -1.06 -3.67 13.78
CA GLY A 78 -2.47 -3.31 13.91
C GLY A 78 -3.04 -2.52 12.75
N ALA A 79 -2.35 -2.47 11.61
CA ALA A 79 -2.83 -1.71 10.48
C ALA A 79 -3.10 -2.62 9.29
N ARG A 80 -4.20 -2.38 8.59
CA ARG A 80 -4.53 -3.12 7.38
C ARG A 80 -3.98 -2.38 6.18
N THR A 81 -3.56 -3.12 5.17
CA THR A 81 -2.97 -2.52 3.97
C THR A 81 -3.86 -2.83 2.77
N VAL A 82 -4.05 -1.84 1.90
CA VAL A 82 -4.69 -2.05 0.61
C VAL A 82 -3.83 -1.35 -0.43
N VAL A 83 -3.62 -2.02 -1.56
CA VAL A 83 -2.86 -1.44 -2.67
C VAL A 83 -3.86 -0.99 -3.72
N VAL A 84 -3.74 0.25 -4.17
CA VAL A 84 -4.68 0.80 -5.13
C VAL A 84 -3.97 1.26 -6.39
N GLY A 85 -4.70 1.23 -7.49
CA GLY A 85 -4.22 1.84 -8.73
C GLY A 85 -3.27 1.00 -9.54
N ILE A 86 -3.23 -0.31 -9.34
CA ILE A 86 -2.37 -1.16 -10.16
C ILE A 86 -2.82 -1.02 -11.61
N GLN A 87 -1.93 -0.55 -12.47
CA GLN A 87 -2.27 -0.35 -13.87
C GLN A 87 -2.54 -1.69 -14.54
N PRO A 88 -3.44 -1.73 -15.52
CA PRO A 88 -3.79 -3.00 -16.17
C PRO A 88 -2.58 -3.75 -16.72
N ASP A 89 -1.64 -3.03 -17.34
CA ASP A 89 -0.45 -3.70 -17.90
C ASP A 89 0.40 -4.31 -16.80
N VAL A 90 0.48 -3.64 -15.66
CA VAL A 90 1.24 -4.14 -14.52
C VAL A 90 0.55 -5.38 -13.96
N ALA A 91 -0.77 -5.31 -13.81
CA ALA A 91 -1.53 -6.44 -13.29
C ALA A 91 -1.39 -7.65 -14.21
N PHE A 92 -1.45 -7.42 -15.51
CA PHE A 92 -1.33 -8.48 -16.50
C PHE A 92 0.05 -9.14 -16.41
N ALA A 93 1.09 -8.31 -16.30
CA ALA A 93 2.45 -8.82 -16.19
C ALA A 93 2.64 -9.64 -14.91
N MET A 94 2.06 -9.17 -13.81
CA MET A 94 2.17 -9.89 -12.55
C MET A 94 1.55 -11.28 -12.66
N VAL A 95 0.38 -11.37 -13.26
CA VAL A 95 -0.27 -12.66 -13.42
C VAL A 95 0.56 -13.57 -14.31
N ARG A 96 1.06 -13.05 -15.42
CA ARG A 96 1.83 -13.87 -16.36
C ARG A 96 3.14 -14.36 -15.79
N LEU A 97 3.74 -13.59 -14.91
CA LEU A 97 5.02 -13.95 -14.31
C LEU A 97 4.87 -14.70 -13.01
N GLY A 98 3.64 -15.03 -12.65
CA GLY A 98 3.41 -15.77 -11.42
C GLY A 98 3.62 -14.94 -10.17
N MET A 99 3.73 -13.62 -10.32
CA MET A 99 3.82 -12.76 -9.15
C MET A 99 2.42 -12.50 -8.63
N SER A 100 2.33 -12.23 -7.37
CA SER A 100 1.02 -11.96 -6.80
C SER A 100 1.21 -11.03 -5.63
N THR A 101 0.16 -10.31 -5.28
CA THR A 101 0.19 -9.50 -4.09
C THR A 101 -0.03 -10.35 -2.85
N GLY A 102 -0.16 -11.65 -3.02
CA GLY A 102 -0.40 -12.56 -1.91
C GLY A 102 -1.79 -12.34 -1.38
N THR A 103 -1.88 -12.10 -0.09
CA THR A 103 -3.17 -11.84 0.53
C THR A 103 -3.44 -10.35 0.67
N ILE A 104 -2.68 -9.48 0.01
CA ILE A 104 -2.91 -8.05 0.13
C ILE A 104 -4.16 -7.69 -0.65
N PRO A 105 -5.14 -7.07 -0.03
CA PRO A 105 -6.29 -6.56 -0.76
C PRO A 105 -5.86 -5.49 -1.74
N THR A 106 -6.54 -5.46 -2.88
CA THR A 106 -6.29 -4.43 -3.88
C THR A 106 -7.59 -3.75 -4.22
N ALA A 107 -7.51 -2.53 -4.69
CA ALA A 107 -8.68 -1.77 -5.11
C ALA A 107 -8.32 -0.93 -6.32
N LEU A 108 -9.33 -0.45 -7.02
CA LEU A 108 -9.09 0.28 -8.26
C LEU A 108 -8.44 1.63 -8.02
N ASP A 109 -8.89 2.34 -7.00
CA ASP A 109 -8.42 3.70 -6.76
C ASP A 109 -8.47 4.02 -5.29
N PHE A 110 -8.08 5.24 -4.97
CA PHE A 110 -8.04 5.71 -3.59
C PHE A 110 -9.39 5.59 -2.90
N GLU A 111 -10.46 6.01 -3.58
CA GLU A 111 -11.76 5.99 -2.94
C GLU A 111 -12.23 4.58 -2.60
N GLU A 112 -11.98 3.65 -3.50
CA GLU A 112 -12.35 2.27 -3.25
C GLU A 112 -11.48 1.68 -2.13
N GLY A 113 -10.21 2.05 -2.11
CA GLY A 113 -9.33 1.60 -1.04
C GLY A 113 -9.76 2.15 0.31
N LEU A 114 -10.17 3.41 0.33
CA LEU A 114 -10.64 4.04 1.56
C LEU A 114 -11.91 3.36 2.04
N ALA A 115 -12.83 3.07 1.13
CA ALA A 115 -14.06 2.38 1.47
C ALA A 115 -13.76 0.98 2.03
N PHE A 116 -12.77 0.31 1.46
CA PHE A 116 -12.38 -1.00 1.96
C PHE A 116 -11.87 -0.90 3.40
N LEU A 117 -11.02 0.07 3.69
CA LEU A 117 -10.48 0.21 5.03
C LEU A 117 -11.56 0.62 6.02
N ASP A 118 -12.46 1.51 5.60
CA ASP A 118 -13.55 1.93 6.46
C ASP A 118 -14.47 0.75 6.77
N GLY A 119 -14.76 -0.05 5.78
CA GLY A 119 -15.58 -1.24 5.98
C GLY A 119 -14.91 -2.25 6.88
N ALA A 120 -13.61 -2.46 6.68
CA ALA A 120 -12.88 -3.40 7.51
C ALA A 120 -12.79 -2.91 8.94
N THR A 121 -12.64 -1.60 9.12
CA THR A 121 -12.52 -1.01 10.45
C THR A 121 -13.87 -0.98 11.14
N ALA A 122 -14.91 -0.63 10.41
CA ALA A 122 -16.23 -0.51 10.97
C ALA A 122 -16.90 -1.86 11.17
N LEU A 123 -16.36 -2.89 10.57
CA LEU A 123 -16.97 -4.18 10.66
C LEU A 123 -16.77 -4.73 12.03
N ILE A 124 -17.77 -4.72 12.79
CA ILE A 124 -17.72 -5.25 14.11
C ILE A 124 -18.30 -6.63 14.04
N PRO A 125 -17.61 -7.59 14.58
CA PRO A 125 -18.16 -8.93 14.57
C PRO A 125 -19.56 -8.92 15.10
N GLY A 126 -20.41 -9.44 14.35
CA GLY A 126 -21.79 -9.51 14.75
C GLY A 126 -22.57 -8.37 14.26
N SER A 127 -21.96 -7.29 14.03
CA SER A 127 -22.76 -6.19 13.59
C SER A 127 -23.14 -6.42 12.20
N SER A 128 -22.48 -7.23 11.58
CA SER A 128 -22.84 -7.41 10.31
C SER A 128 -24.12 -7.78 10.20
N GLY A 129 -24.41 -8.01 11.14
CA GLY A 129 -25.55 -8.11 10.94
C GLY A 129 -25.66 -8.11 9.71
N GLY A 130 -25.20 -8.01 9.89
CA GLY A 130 -25.44 -7.99 8.96
C GLY A 130 -25.17 -7.83 8.82
#